data_882e1a2156cc6a786cfa38be03b21508
#
_entry.id   882e1a2156cc6a786cfa38be03b21508
#
_cell.length_a   1.000
_cell.length_b   1.000
_cell.length_c   1.000
_cell.angle_alpha   90.00
_cell.angle_beta   90.00
_cell.angle_gamma   90.00
#
_symmetry.space_group_name_H-M   'P 1'
#
loop_
_entity.id
_entity.type
_entity.pdbx_description
1 polymer ?
#
loop_
_entity_poly.entity_id
_entity_poly.type
_entity_poly.pdbx_seq_one_letter_code
_entity_poly.pdbx_strand_id
1 'polypeptide(L)'
;DLLATVLAYDDARGTPVSNAPHSGYQRIDADQTALLMDTGRPPPVILSQEAHAGCLSFELSWRQHRLVINCGLPAVNKENWRQVARATPAHSTVVLNDRSSCHFLESGVVRRLLGGSPIIAGPHDVRIERDPGGTILRASHDGYARDCGVIHTRFIRLSDDGRALDGEDSFSSASGGTLGGSDEFAIRFHLHPAIKASRLADGRGVMLLLQDRELWTFATLADAVELEESVFLAGTDGPRRTVQIVIYGRVGEPAAVRWSFRHTPPAAAGSRPDRAHEPELPL
;
A
#
# COMPACT_ATOMS: atom_id res chain seq x y z
N ASP A 1 -4.72 -7.56 -27.99
CA ASP A 1 -4.60 -7.36 -26.55
C ASP A 1 -5.69 -8.17 -25.86
N LEU A 2 -5.31 -9.14 -25.01
CA LEU A 2 -6.23 -10.11 -24.37
C LEU A 2 -7.35 -9.41 -23.59
N LEU A 3 -7.03 -8.32 -22.88
CA LEU A 3 -8.00 -7.56 -22.10
C LEU A 3 -9.07 -6.93 -23.01
N ALA A 4 -8.66 -6.31 -24.12
CA ALA A 4 -9.59 -5.74 -25.09
C ALA A 4 -10.48 -6.81 -25.71
N THR A 5 -9.94 -8.00 -25.98
CA THR A 5 -10.71 -9.15 -26.49
C THR A 5 -11.74 -9.62 -25.47
N VAL A 6 -11.34 -9.79 -24.19
CA VAL A 6 -12.28 -10.19 -23.13
C VAL A 6 -13.40 -9.17 -22.97
N LEU A 7 -13.05 -7.86 -22.89
CA LEU A 7 -14.02 -6.77 -22.74
C LEU A 7 -14.95 -6.61 -23.94
N ALA A 8 -14.55 -7.06 -25.15
CA ALA A 8 -15.41 -7.03 -26.33
C ALA A 8 -16.55 -8.06 -26.27
N TYR A 9 -16.36 -9.14 -25.50
CA TYR A 9 -17.34 -10.22 -25.32
C TYR A 9 -18.02 -10.20 -23.94
N ASP A 10 -17.66 -9.26 -23.08
CA ASP A 10 -18.25 -9.12 -21.75
C ASP A 10 -19.36 -8.06 -21.79
N ASP A 11 -20.60 -8.51 -21.76
CA ASP A 11 -21.78 -7.65 -21.67
C ASP A 11 -21.97 -7.09 -20.25
N ALA A 12 -21.26 -7.59 -19.26
CA ALA A 12 -21.37 -7.22 -17.86
C ALA A 12 -20.51 -5.97 -17.51
N ARG A 13 -20.68 -4.87 -18.25
CA ARG A 13 -20.07 -3.58 -17.94
C ARG A 13 -20.78 -2.90 -16.76
N GLY A 14 -20.68 -3.53 -15.58
CA GLY A 14 -21.24 -2.98 -14.35
C GLY A 14 -20.34 -1.93 -13.69
N THR A 15 -20.91 -1.18 -12.77
CA THR A 15 -20.12 -0.33 -11.85
C THR A 15 -19.28 -1.23 -10.94
N PRO A 16 -17.98 -0.94 -10.75
CA PRO A 16 -17.16 -1.70 -9.82
C PRO A 16 -17.78 -1.74 -8.42
N VAL A 17 -17.75 -2.92 -7.79
CA VAL A 17 -18.26 -3.07 -6.42
C VAL A 17 -17.33 -2.40 -5.42
N SER A 18 -17.92 -1.68 -4.46
CA SER A 18 -17.15 -1.03 -3.38
C SER A 18 -16.71 -2.01 -2.30
N ASN A 19 -17.42 -3.13 -2.16
CA ASN A 19 -17.12 -4.21 -1.23
C ASN A 19 -17.25 -5.56 -1.95
N ALA A 20 -16.17 -6.33 -1.99
CA ALA A 20 -16.14 -7.68 -2.55
C ALA A 20 -16.05 -8.71 -1.41
N PRO A 21 -17.17 -9.12 -0.77
CA PRO A 21 -17.16 -9.86 0.48
C PRO A 21 -16.53 -11.25 0.37
N HIS A 22 -16.52 -11.84 -0.82
CA HIS A 22 -15.93 -13.16 -1.04
C HIS A 22 -14.41 -13.14 -1.17
N SER A 23 -13.84 -12.07 -1.73
CA SER A 23 -12.39 -11.89 -1.86
C SER A 23 -11.79 -11.01 -0.76
N GLY A 24 -12.61 -10.31 0.00
CA GLY A 24 -12.20 -9.42 1.07
C GLY A 24 -11.68 -8.06 0.62
N TYR A 25 -11.79 -7.72 -0.68
CA TYR A 25 -11.33 -6.41 -1.15
C TYR A 25 -12.35 -5.30 -0.91
N GLN A 26 -11.85 -4.15 -0.46
CA GLN A 26 -12.58 -2.90 -0.34
C GLN A 26 -12.09 -1.92 -1.40
N ARG A 27 -13.03 -1.20 -2.02
CA ARG A 27 -12.73 -0.18 -3.03
C ARG A 27 -13.30 1.17 -2.58
N ILE A 28 -12.50 2.22 -2.74
CA ILE A 28 -12.90 3.62 -2.58
C ILE A 28 -12.57 4.33 -3.88
N ASP A 29 -13.56 5.01 -4.47
CA ASP A 29 -13.39 5.84 -5.65
C ASP A 29 -13.79 7.28 -5.33
N ALA A 30 -13.00 8.25 -5.77
CA ALA A 30 -13.33 9.67 -5.73
C ALA A 30 -12.71 10.36 -6.94
N ASP A 31 -13.53 10.99 -7.76
CA ASP A 31 -13.14 11.61 -9.03
C ASP A 31 -12.27 10.65 -9.89
N GLN A 32 -11.00 10.93 -10.04
CA GLN A 32 -10.06 10.15 -10.86
C GLN A 32 -9.13 9.25 -10.02
N THR A 33 -9.39 9.14 -8.73
CA THR A 33 -8.61 8.32 -7.79
C THR A 33 -9.38 7.06 -7.44
N ALA A 34 -8.69 5.94 -7.49
CA ALA A 34 -9.19 4.67 -6.98
C ALA A 34 -8.20 4.08 -5.97
N LEU A 35 -8.73 3.62 -4.86
CA LEU A 35 -8.01 2.87 -3.83
C LEU A 35 -8.61 1.48 -3.70
N LEU A 36 -7.77 0.47 -3.69
CA LEU A 36 -8.14 -0.92 -3.42
C LEU A 36 -7.37 -1.39 -2.18
N MET A 37 -8.08 -1.86 -1.15
CA MET A 37 -7.49 -2.37 0.08
C MET A 37 -7.87 -3.84 0.28
N ASP A 38 -6.87 -4.66 0.60
CA ASP A 38 -7.07 -6.06 0.99
C ASP A 38 -7.50 -6.13 2.46
N THR A 39 -8.72 -6.58 2.72
CA THR A 39 -9.25 -6.87 4.05
C THR A 39 -9.64 -8.35 4.17
N GLY A 40 -9.07 -9.19 3.28
CA GLY A 40 -9.33 -10.62 3.24
C GLY A 40 -8.60 -11.38 4.36
N ARG A 41 -9.25 -12.42 4.86
CA ARG A 41 -8.60 -13.45 5.65
C ARG A 41 -7.88 -14.42 4.72
N PRO A 42 -6.80 -15.08 5.16
CA PRO A 42 -6.22 -16.16 4.37
C PRO A 42 -7.27 -17.24 4.08
N PRO A 43 -7.30 -17.78 2.87
CA PRO A 43 -8.19 -18.90 2.56
C PRO A 43 -7.81 -20.16 3.36
N PRO A 44 -8.66 -21.19 3.41
CA PRO A 44 -8.33 -22.46 4.04
C PRO A 44 -6.96 -23.00 3.58
N VAL A 45 -6.22 -23.66 4.46
CA VAL A 45 -4.82 -24.12 4.24
C VAL A 45 -4.63 -24.77 2.88
N ILE A 46 -5.53 -25.67 2.49
CA ILE A 46 -5.42 -26.42 1.22
C ILE A 46 -5.54 -25.51 -0.02
N LEU A 47 -6.17 -24.33 0.11
CA LEU A 47 -6.36 -23.36 -0.97
C LEU A 47 -5.40 -22.18 -0.89
N SER A 48 -4.52 -22.14 0.12
CA SER A 48 -3.68 -20.98 0.43
C SER A 48 -2.28 -21.03 -0.20
N GLN A 49 -2.02 -21.95 -1.12
CA GLN A 49 -0.69 -22.11 -1.73
C GLN A 49 -0.24 -20.87 -2.51
N GLU A 50 -1.18 -20.14 -3.08
CA GLU A 50 -0.93 -18.89 -3.82
C GLU A 50 -1.37 -17.65 -3.05
N ALA A 51 -1.92 -17.81 -1.84
CA ALA A 51 -2.39 -16.69 -1.04
C ALA A 51 -1.23 -15.86 -0.48
N HIS A 52 -1.45 -14.58 -0.33
CA HIS A 52 -0.49 -13.59 0.16
C HIS A 52 -0.80 -13.16 1.58
N ALA A 53 0.22 -12.76 2.32
CA ALA A 53 0.13 -12.16 3.64
C ALA A 53 -0.03 -10.63 3.52
N GLY A 54 -1.03 -10.18 2.74
CA GLY A 54 -1.22 -8.78 2.36
C GLY A 54 -2.34 -8.06 3.11
N CYS A 55 -2.88 -8.61 4.20
CA CYS A 55 -3.99 -8.00 4.92
C CYS A 55 -3.69 -6.55 5.31
N LEU A 56 -4.65 -5.64 5.06
CA LEU A 56 -4.59 -4.18 5.15
C LEU A 56 -3.58 -3.51 4.21
N SER A 57 -3.00 -4.21 3.24
CA SER A 57 -2.29 -3.54 2.16
C SER A 57 -3.27 -2.84 1.21
N PHE A 58 -2.79 -1.78 0.55
CA PHE A 58 -3.61 -1.09 -0.44
C PHE A 58 -2.83 -0.75 -1.70
N GLU A 59 -3.55 -0.54 -2.79
CA GLU A 59 -3.06 0.07 -4.01
C GLU A 59 -3.80 1.38 -4.26
N LEU A 60 -3.07 2.39 -4.73
CA LEU A 60 -3.60 3.73 -5.03
C LEU A 60 -3.28 4.08 -6.48
N SER A 61 -4.29 4.49 -7.22
CA SER A 61 -4.14 4.98 -8.58
C SER A 61 -4.79 6.35 -8.77
N TRP A 62 -4.19 7.19 -9.61
CA TRP A 62 -4.68 8.47 -10.07
C TRP A 62 -4.74 8.45 -11.58
N ARG A 63 -5.94 8.60 -12.14
CA ARG A 63 -6.15 8.43 -13.59
C ARG A 63 -5.61 7.08 -14.07
N GLN A 64 -4.68 7.10 -15.01
CA GLN A 64 -4.00 5.92 -15.54
C GLN A 64 -2.69 5.56 -14.79
N HIS A 65 -2.31 6.34 -13.77
CA HIS A 65 -1.06 6.16 -13.04
C HIS A 65 -1.30 5.36 -11.77
N ARG A 66 -0.56 4.29 -11.60
CA ARG A 66 -0.50 3.56 -10.32
C ARG A 66 0.56 4.23 -9.46
N LEU A 67 0.20 4.71 -8.27
CA LEU A 67 1.09 5.37 -7.33
C LEU A 67 1.67 4.36 -6.35
N VAL A 68 0.79 3.85 -5.48
CA VAL A 68 1.13 2.81 -4.50
C VAL A 68 0.67 1.47 -5.04
N ILE A 69 1.54 0.48 -4.95
CA ILE A 69 1.31 -0.89 -5.45
C ILE A 69 1.73 -1.90 -4.39
N ASN A 70 1.44 -3.16 -4.63
CA ASN A 70 2.15 -4.29 -4.02
C ASN A 70 3.20 -4.81 -5.02
N CYS A 71 4.19 -5.57 -4.56
CA CYS A 71 5.24 -6.09 -5.45
C CYS A 71 4.69 -6.97 -6.57
N GLY A 72 3.53 -7.60 -6.36
CA GLY A 72 2.89 -8.49 -7.31
C GLY A 72 3.60 -9.85 -7.42
N LEU A 73 3.17 -10.67 -8.38
CA LEU A 73 3.72 -12.01 -8.64
C LEU A 73 4.59 -12.01 -9.89
N PRO A 74 5.72 -12.75 -9.91
CA PRO A 74 6.51 -12.92 -11.12
C PRO A 74 5.76 -13.76 -12.15
N ALA A 75 5.80 -13.33 -13.42
CA ALA A 75 5.19 -14.04 -14.54
C ALA A 75 5.85 -15.39 -14.85
N VAL A 76 7.08 -15.60 -14.40
CA VAL A 76 7.87 -16.83 -14.65
C VAL A 76 8.12 -17.55 -13.34
N ASN A 77 7.96 -18.88 -13.33
CA ASN A 77 8.15 -19.79 -12.20
C ASN A 77 9.56 -19.72 -11.60
N LYS A 78 9.82 -18.70 -10.79
CA LYS A 78 10.98 -18.63 -9.90
C LYS A 78 10.46 -18.78 -8.48
N GLU A 79 10.46 -19.98 -7.97
CA GLU A 79 9.89 -20.34 -6.66
C GLU A 79 10.37 -19.40 -5.52
N ASN A 80 11.64 -19.04 -5.53
CA ASN A 80 12.18 -18.10 -4.52
C ASN A 80 11.49 -16.73 -4.57
N TRP A 81 11.23 -16.18 -5.75
CA TRP A 81 10.53 -14.91 -5.91
C TRP A 81 9.05 -15.01 -5.53
N ARG A 82 8.42 -16.16 -5.80
CA ARG A 82 7.01 -16.38 -5.39
C ARG A 82 6.87 -16.36 -3.87
N GLN A 83 7.79 -17.01 -3.13
CA GLN A 83 7.75 -17.00 -1.67
C GLN A 83 7.96 -15.60 -1.10
N VAL A 84 8.94 -14.85 -1.60
CA VAL A 84 9.18 -13.44 -1.20
C VAL A 84 7.97 -12.56 -1.53
N ALA A 85 7.39 -12.70 -2.72
CA ALA A 85 6.24 -11.93 -3.17
C ALA A 85 4.99 -12.11 -2.30
N ARG A 86 4.85 -13.26 -1.64
CA ARG A 86 3.70 -13.60 -0.78
C ARG A 86 3.83 -13.09 0.65
N ALA A 87 5.04 -12.76 1.09
CA ALA A 87 5.32 -12.28 2.45
C ALA A 87 4.81 -10.83 2.65
N THR A 88 4.46 -10.48 3.88
CA THR A 88 3.96 -9.13 4.22
C THR A 88 4.88 -8.00 3.77
N PRO A 89 6.23 -8.11 3.86
CA PRO A 89 7.13 -7.06 3.37
C PRO A 89 7.01 -6.74 1.87
N ALA A 90 6.40 -7.61 1.06
CA ALA A 90 6.12 -7.36 -0.36
C ALA A 90 4.81 -6.57 -0.61
N HIS A 91 4.16 -6.11 0.43
CA HIS A 91 2.86 -5.44 0.38
C HIS A 91 2.92 -4.07 1.06
N SER A 92 2.09 -3.14 0.58
CA SER A 92 2.01 -1.77 1.13
C SER A 92 1.19 -1.74 2.41
N THR A 93 1.76 -2.31 3.48
CA THR A 93 1.16 -2.46 4.81
C THR A 93 2.23 -2.43 5.91
N VAL A 94 1.81 -2.71 7.14
CA VAL A 94 2.70 -2.79 8.32
C VAL A 94 3.36 -4.15 8.42
N VAL A 95 4.64 -4.15 8.74
CA VAL A 95 5.44 -5.31 9.13
C VAL A 95 5.90 -5.14 10.56
N LEU A 96 5.71 -6.12 11.44
CA LEU A 96 6.22 -6.11 12.82
C LEU A 96 7.42 -7.06 12.96
N ASN A 97 8.50 -6.59 13.58
CA ASN A 97 9.71 -7.38 13.86
C ASN A 97 10.23 -8.18 12.65
N ASP A 98 10.16 -7.59 11.44
CA ASP A 98 10.50 -8.23 10.17
C ASP A 98 9.74 -9.54 9.88
N ARG A 99 8.56 -9.72 10.49
CA ARG A 99 7.72 -10.91 10.33
C ARG A 99 6.49 -10.64 9.47
N SER A 100 6.07 -11.66 8.75
CA SER A 100 4.79 -11.64 8.06
C SER A 100 3.62 -11.78 9.03
N SER A 101 2.49 -11.14 8.69
CA SER A 101 1.21 -11.30 9.41
C SER A 101 0.60 -12.70 9.25
N CYS A 102 1.19 -13.53 8.39
CA CYS A 102 0.83 -14.94 8.18
C CYS A 102 2.05 -15.83 8.37
N HIS A 103 1.80 -17.06 8.82
CA HIS A 103 2.82 -18.13 8.92
C HIS A 103 2.69 -19.07 7.73
N PHE A 104 3.76 -19.22 6.99
CA PHE A 104 3.88 -20.18 5.89
C PHE A 104 4.43 -21.50 6.37
N LEU A 105 4.02 -22.59 5.75
CA LEU A 105 4.56 -23.90 6.03
C LEU A 105 6.03 -23.99 5.57
N GLU A 106 6.96 -24.21 6.51
CA GLU A 106 8.41 -24.23 6.22
C GLU A 106 8.96 -25.65 6.01
N SER A 107 8.30 -26.69 6.52
CA SER A 107 8.76 -28.06 6.41
C SER A 107 8.97 -28.50 4.96
N GLY A 108 10.22 -28.75 4.57
CA GLY A 108 10.59 -29.10 3.20
C GLY A 108 9.94 -30.41 2.69
N VAL A 109 9.72 -31.39 3.56
CA VAL A 109 9.06 -32.65 3.22
C VAL A 109 7.58 -32.43 2.95
N VAL A 110 6.90 -31.71 3.85
CA VAL A 110 5.44 -31.44 3.72
C VAL A 110 5.18 -30.50 2.58
N ARG A 111 6.02 -29.47 2.35
CA ARG A 111 5.94 -28.58 1.17
C ARG A 111 6.00 -29.36 -0.14
N ARG A 112 6.91 -30.35 -0.23
CA ARG A 112 7.02 -31.20 -1.44
C ARG A 112 5.75 -32.05 -1.63
N LEU A 113 5.20 -32.58 -0.55
CA LEU A 113 3.96 -33.38 -0.60
C LEU A 113 2.74 -32.54 -0.99
N LEU A 114 2.63 -31.32 -0.48
CA LEU A 114 1.52 -30.40 -0.76
C LEU A 114 1.70 -29.58 -2.05
N GLY A 115 2.86 -29.67 -2.70
CA GLY A 115 3.16 -28.92 -3.93
C GLY A 115 3.41 -27.42 -3.71
N GLY A 116 3.67 -26.97 -2.47
CA GLY A 116 3.91 -25.55 -2.17
C GLY A 116 4.01 -25.25 -0.69
N SER A 117 4.01 -23.98 -0.34
CA SER A 117 4.08 -23.46 1.04
C SER A 117 2.76 -22.77 1.42
N PRO A 118 1.72 -23.51 1.82
CA PRO A 118 0.46 -22.91 2.22
C PRO A 118 0.59 -22.04 3.46
N ILE A 119 -0.35 -21.12 3.66
CA ILE A 119 -0.51 -20.36 4.90
C ILE A 119 -1.17 -21.27 5.94
N ILE A 120 -0.48 -21.48 7.06
CA ILE A 120 -0.95 -22.34 8.15
C ILE A 120 -1.55 -21.57 9.32
N ALA A 121 -1.24 -20.27 9.43
CA ALA A 121 -1.85 -19.34 10.37
C ALA A 121 -1.76 -17.91 9.81
N GLY A 122 -2.67 -17.04 10.21
CA GLY A 122 -2.72 -15.64 9.77
C GLY A 122 -3.91 -14.91 10.39
N PRO A 123 -4.26 -13.74 9.89
CA PRO A 123 -5.43 -12.99 10.36
C PRO A 123 -6.70 -13.86 10.41
N HIS A 124 -7.29 -13.96 11.58
CA HIS A 124 -8.53 -14.68 11.83
C HIS A 124 -9.69 -13.72 12.10
N ASP A 125 -9.45 -12.67 12.89
CA ASP A 125 -10.41 -11.60 13.17
C ASP A 125 -10.02 -10.36 12.34
N VAL A 126 -10.72 -10.13 11.23
CA VAL A 126 -10.60 -8.93 10.41
C VAL A 126 -11.89 -8.14 10.55
N ARG A 127 -11.80 -6.92 11.10
CA ARG A 127 -12.94 -6.03 11.29
C ARG A 127 -12.86 -4.89 10.30
N ILE A 128 -14.02 -4.51 9.76
CA ILE A 128 -14.13 -3.51 8.70
C ILE A 128 -15.26 -2.56 9.06
N GLU A 129 -14.98 -1.27 9.05
CA GLU A 129 -15.94 -0.18 9.25
C GLU A 129 -15.82 0.77 8.07
N ARG A 130 -16.97 1.11 7.47
CA ARG A 130 -17.07 2.09 6.38
C ARG A 130 -18.08 3.15 6.74
N ASP A 131 -17.80 4.39 6.32
CA ASP A 131 -18.77 5.47 6.40
C ASP A 131 -19.88 5.30 5.32
N PRO A 132 -21.05 5.90 5.52
CA PRO A 132 -22.12 5.87 4.53
C PRO A 132 -21.74 6.55 3.20
N GLY A 133 -20.84 7.53 3.22
CA GLY A 133 -20.32 8.22 2.03
C GLY A 133 -19.33 7.40 1.23
N GLY A 134 -18.80 6.30 1.82
CA GLY A 134 -17.90 5.38 1.16
C GLY A 134 -16.48 5.89 0.97
N THR A 135 -16.14 7.05 1.56
CA THR A 135 -14.82 7.69 1.44
C THR A 135 -13.89 7.37 2.62
N ILE A 136 -14.43 6.80 3.70
CA ILE A 136 -13.69 6.41 4.89
C ILE A 136 -13.75 4.89 5.05
N LEU A 137 -12.58 4.31 5.32
CA LEU A 137 -12.41 2.89 5.60
C LEU A 137 -11.52 2.72 6.82
N ARG A 138 -12.00 2.01 7.82
CA ARG A 138 -11.21 1.55 8.96
C ARG A 138 -11.24 0.03 8.98
N ALA A 139 -10.06 -0.58 9.06
CA ALA A 139 -10.00 -2.03 9.19
C ALA A 139 -8.88 -2.43 10.15
N SER A 140 -9.07 -3.57 10.84
CA SER A 140 -8.09 -4.13 11.76
C SER A 140 -7.94 -5.62 11.58
N HIS A 141 -6.79 -6.17 11.96
CA HIS A 141 -6.54 -7.60 11.96
C HIS A 141 -5.69 -8.05 13.15
N ASP A 142 -5.84 -9.31 13.53
CA ASP A 142 -5.16 -10.00 14.62
C ASP A 142 -3.93 -10.82 14.16
N GLY A 143 -3.43 -10.62 12.93
CA GLY A 143 -2.33 -11.40 12.37
C GLY A 143 -1.03 -11.38 13.19
N TYR A 144 -0.83 -10.36 14.02
CA TYR A 144 0.32 -10.23 14.95
C TYR A 144 -0.03 -10.55 16.40
N ALA A 145 -1.27 -10.91 16.70
CA ALA A 145 -1.73 -11.15 18.08
C ALA A 145 -0.99 -12.33 18.73
N ARG A 146 -0.75 -13.39 17.95
CA ARG A 146 -0.10 -14.61 18.45
C ARG A 146 1.36 -14.39 18.85
N ASP A 147 2.13 -13.67 18.02
CA ASP A 147 3.58 -13.56 18.18
C ASP A 147 4.00 -12.31 18.95
N CYS A 148 3.26 -11.22 18.79
CA CYS A 148 3.57 -9.91 19.37
C CYS A 148 2.48 -9.41 20.34
N GLY A 149 1.34 -10.10 20.45
CA GLY A 149 0.23 -9.61 21.25
C GLY A 149 -0.43 -8.34 20.70
N VAL A 150 -0.26 -8.05 19.41
CA VAL A 150 -0.62 -6.77 18.77
C VAL A 150 -1.73 -6.96 17.75
N ILE A 151 -2.72 -6.07 17.81
CA ILE A 151 -3.72 -5.84 16.75
C ILE A 151 -3.27 -4.63 15.95
N HIS A 152 -3.18 -4.76 14.64
CA HIS A 152 -2.96 -3.66 13.72
C HIS A 152 -4.27 -3.11 13.21
N THR A 153 -4.43 -1.78 13.26
CA THR A 153 -5.59 -1.06 12.69
C THR A 153 -5.09 -0.03 11.70
N ARG A 154 -5.67 -0.02 10.51
CA ARG A 154 -5.45 1.00 9.48
C ARG A 154 -6.73 1.79 9.24
N PHE A 155 -6.62 3.10 9.30
CA PHE A 155 -7.65 4.05 8.90
C PHE A 155 -7.23 4.73 7.60
N ILE A 156 -8.17 4.90 6.67
CA ILE A 156 -7.98 5.59 5.39
C ILE A 156 -9.16 6.51 5.14
N ARG A 157 -8.88 7.74 4.69
CA ARG A 157 -9.87 8.69 4.20
C ARG A 157 -9.40 9.29 2.88
N LEU A 158 -10.19 9.09 1.83
CA LEU A 158 -10.01 9.74 0.54
C LEU A 158 -10.89 10.99 0.48
N SER A 159 -10.35 12.14 0.04
CA SER A 159 -11.14 13.34 -0.16
C SER A 159 -12.11 13.19 -1.34
N ASP A 160 -13.23 13.91 -1.32
CA ASP A 160 -14.28 13.82 -2.34
C ASP A 160 -13.78 14.18 -3.74
N ASP A 161 -12.77 15.04 -3.84
CA ASP A 161 -12.11 15.42 -5.09
C ASP A 161 -10.98 14.46 -5.50
N GLY A 162 -10.76 13.37 -4.74
CA GLY A 162 -9.75 12.36 -4.98
C GLY A 162 -8.30 12.84 -4.88
N ARG A 163 -8.05 14.08 -4.43
CA ARG A 163 -6.71 14.70 -4.43
C ARG A 163 -5.95 14.55 -3.13
N ALA A 164 -6.58 13.99 -2.11
CA ALA A 164 -6.00 13.81 -0.80
C ALA A 164 -6.38 12.46 -0.21
N LEU A 165 -5.38 11.68 0.14
CA LEU A 165 -5.52 10.45 0.91
C LEU A 165 -4.87 10.66 2.28
N ASP A 166 -5.64 10.57 3.34
CA ASP A 166 -5.17 10.53 4.73
C ASP A 166 -5.18 9.10 5.23
N GLY A 167 -4.13 8.71 5.93
CA GLY A 167 -4.02 7.42 6.56
C GLY A 167 -3.46 7.48 7.97
N GLU A 168 -3.84 6.50 8.76
CA GLU A 168 -3.33 6.29 10.10
C GLU A 168 -3.17 4.79 10.35
N ASP A 169 -1.98 4.38 10.80
CA ASP A 169 -1.72 3.05 11.32
C ASP A 169 -1.60 3.12 12.84
N SER A 170 -2.36 2.31 13.54
CA SER A 170 -2.36 2.24 15.00
C SER A 170 -2.28 0.81 15.50
N PHE A 171 -1.80 0.67 16.72
CA PHE A 171 -1.56 -0.61 17.37
C PHE A 171 -2.29 -0.67 18.69
N SER A 172 -2.89 -1.83 19.00
CA SER A 172 -3.52 -2.09 20.27
C SER A 172 -3.18 -3.48 20.78
N SER A 173 -3.26 -3.67 22.09
CA SER A 173 -3.02 -4.97 22.69
C SER A 173 -4.14 -5.95 22.37
N ALA A 174 -3.81 -7.15 21.93
CA ALA A 174 -4.78 -8.23 21.72
C ALA A 174 -5.45 -8.71 23.02
N SER A 175 -4.81 -8.51 24.16
CA SER A 175 -5.34 -8.85 25.49
C SER A 175 -6.04 -7.70 26.21
N GLY A 176 -6.10 -6.50 25.59
CA GLY A 176 -6.67 -5.29 26.19
C GLY A 176 -5.78 -4.57 27.20
N GLY A 177 -4.52 -5.02 27.39
CA GLY A 177 -3.53 -4.39 28.24
C GLY A 177 -2.73 -3.29 27.55
N THR A 178 -1.66 -2.83 28.18
CA THR A 178 -0.68 -1.90 27.58
C THR A 178 0.28 -2.64 26.66
N LEU A 179 0.69 -1.99 25.58
CA LEU A 179 1.73 -2.50 24.67
C LEU A 179 3.12 -2.36 25.30
N GLY A 180 3.96 -3.38 25.12
CA GLY A 180 5.27 -3.46 25.79
C GLY A 180 6.37 -2.57 25.23
N GLY A 181 6.15 -1.85 24.13
CA GLY A 181 7.12 -0.92 23.53
C GLY A 181 8.41 -1.55 22.98
N SER A 182 8.52 -2.89 22.95
CA SER A 182 9.70 -3.60 22.47
C SER A 182 9.64 -3.98 20.99
N ASP A 183 8.42 -4.08 20.43
CA ASP A 183 8.21 -4.50 19.06
C ASP A 183 8.47 -3.33 18.09
N GLU A 184 9.25 -3.60 17.05
CA GLU A 184 9.55 -2.63 15.99
C GLU A 184 8.57 -2.81 14.82
N PHE A 185 8.19 -1.70 14.18
CA PHE A 185 7.38 -1.75 12.99
C PHE A 185 8.06 -1.06 11.80
N ALA A 186 7.70 -1.52 10.61
CA ALA A 186 7.94 -0.83 9.35
C ALA A 186 6.62 -0.69 8.60
N ILE A 187 6.19 0.55 8.32
CA ILE A 187 5.05 0.84 7.44
C ILE A 187 5.60 1.05 6.04
N ARG A 188 5.21 0.21 5.08
CA ARG A 188 5.76 0.19 3.74
C ARG A 188 4.73 0.66 2.71
N PHE A 189 5.21 1.47 1.74
CA PHE A 189 4.44 1.90 0.58
C PHE A 189 5.30 1.67 -0.67
N HIS A 190 5.08 0.56 -1.37
CA HIS A 190 5.79 0.24 -2.61
C HIS A 190 5.29 1.16 -3.72
N LEU A 191 6.19 1.77 -4.46
CA LEU A 191 5.87 2.68 -5.53
C LEU A 191 5.95 1.98 -6.90
N HIS A 192 5.06 2.37 -7.81
CA HIS A 192 5.12 1.84 -9.17
C HIS A 192 6.41 2.29 -9.88
N PRO A 193 7.07 1.44 -10.70
CA PRO A 193 8.35 1.78 -11.36
C PRO A 193 8.33 3.01 -12.28
N ALA A 194 7.14 3.47 -12.66
CA ALA A 194 6.98 4.69 -13.44
C ALA A 194 7.04 5.98 -12.60
N ILE A 195 7.02 5.89 -11.27
CA ILE A 195 7.07 7.03 -10.35
C ILE A 195 8.52 7.37 -10.05
N LYS A 196 8.89 8.64 -10.17
CA LYS A 196 10.17 9.16 -9.69
C LYS A 196 9.96 9.74 -8.29
N ALA A 197 10.58 9.14 -7.30
CA ALA A 197 10.48 9.57 -5.91
C ALA A 197 11.75 10.29 -5.45
N SER A 198 11.59 11.36 -4.66
CA SER A 198 12.69 12.13 -4.07
C SER A 198 12.32 12.58 -2.66
N ARG A 199 13.20 12.39 -1.69
CA ARG A 199 12.99 12.87 -0.31
C ARG A 199 12.97 14.40 -0.28
N LEU A 200 12.09 14.96 0.53
CA LEU A 200 12.07 16.38 0.83
C LEU A 200 13.17 16.71 1.87
N ALA A 201 13.58 17.99 1.90
CA ALA A 201 14.66 18.45 2.77
C ALA A 201 14.33 18.33 4.28
N ASP A 202 13.06 18.31 4.64
CA ASP A 202 12.60 18.14 6.02
C ASP A 202 12.73 16.71 6.55
N GLY A 203 13.05 15.75 5.66
CA GLY A 203 13.18 14.33 5.99
C GLY A 203 11.85 13.61 6.28
N ARG A 204 10.71 14.32 6.26
CA ARG A 204 9.38 13.80 6.61
C ARG A 204 8.46 13.62 5.41
N GLY A 205 8.94 14.02 4.24
CA GLY A 205 8.15 13.96 3.01
C GLY A 205 8.91 13.36 1.85
N VAL A 206 8.14 12.91 0.85
CA VAL A 206 8.63 12.39 -0.43
C VAL A 206 7.81 12.99 -1.56
N MET A 207 8.48 13.59 -2.52
CA MET A 207 7.91 14.06 -3.77
C MET A 207 7.79 12.89 -4.75
N LEU A 208 6.64 12.73 -5.37
CA LEU A 208 6.31 11.68 -6.33
C LEU A 208 5.95 12.31 -7.66
N LEU A 209 6.85 12.24 -8.63
CA LEU A 209 6.64 12.77 -9.98
C LEU A 209 6.15 11.67 -10.91
N LEU A 210 4.96 11.86 -11.50
CA LEU A 210 4.33 10.99 -12.47
C LEU A 210 4.86 11.25 -13.89
N GLN A 211 4.58 10.34 -14.83
CA GLN A 211 5.08 10.44 -16.22
C GLN A 211 4.52 11.64 -16.98
N ASP A 212 3.28 12.06 -16.68
CA ASP A 212 2.60 13.23 -17.25
C ASP A 212 2.96 14.55 -16.56
N ARG A 213 3.99 14.52 -15.68
CA ARG A 213 4.46 15.65 -14.85
C ARG A 213 3.50 16.08 -13.74
N GLU A 214 2.47 15.31 -13.48
CA GLU A 214 1.66 15.48 -12.28
C GLU A 214 2.51 15.18 -11.04
N LEU A 215 2.25 15.91 -9.97
CA LEU A 215 3.02 15.83 -8.74
C LEU A 215 2.14 15.39 -7.57
N TRP A 216 2.60 14.38 -6.85
CA TRP A 216 2.05 13.99 -5.57
C TRP A 216 3.11 14.14 -4.48
N THR A 217 2.69 14.44 -3.27
CA THR A 217 3.57 14.52 -2.11
C THR A 217 3.07 13.56 -1.05
N PHE A 218 3.95 12.68 -0.61
CA PHE A 218 3.78 11.93 0.62
C PHE A 218 4.32 12.74 1.79
N ALA A 219 3.63 12.73 2.92
CA ALA A 219 4.08 13.35 4.18
C ALA A 219 3.64 12.52 5.37
N THR A 220 4.43 12.57 6.46
CA THR A 220 4.12 11.93 7.73
C THR A 220 4.41 12.84 8.90
N LEU A 221 3.75 12.56 10.04
CA LEU A 221 4.09 13.17 11.34
C LEU A 221 5.14 12.37 12.11
N ALA A 222 5.59 11.22 11.60
CA ALA A 222 6.73 10.49 12.15
C ALA A 222 8.04 11.29 12.00
N ASP A 223 9.07 10.89 12.74
CA ASP A 223 10.34 11.62 12.78
C ASP A 223 11.06 11.66 11.43
N ALA A 224 11.00 10.58 10.67
CA ALA A 224 11.61 10.48 9.35
C ALA A 224 10.92 9.45 8.45
N VAL A 225 11.17 9.58 7.13
CA VAL A 225 10.87 8.54 6.14
C VAL A 225 12.17 8.10 5.47
N GLU A 226 12.20 6.83 5.10
CA GLU A 226 13.26 6.27 4.26
C GLU A 226 12.74 5.98 2.86
N LEU A 227 13.61 6.15 1.85
CA LEU A 227 13.41 5.64 0.51
C LEU A 227 14.35 4.45 0.33
N GLU A 228 13.77 3.27 0.20
CA GLU A 228 14.51 2.03 0.05
C GLU A 228 14.31 1.40 -1.32
N GLU A 229 15.23 0.53 -1.71
CA GLU A 229 15.04 -0.29 -2.90
C GLU A 229 13.83 -1.22 -2.73
N SER A 230 13.12 -1.41 -3.83
CA SER A 230 12.01 -2.34 -3.94
C SER A 230 11.99 -3.02 -5.31
N VAL A 231 11.08 -3.96 -5.50
CA VAL A 231 10.92 -4.68 -6.75
C VAL A 231 9.46 -4.75 -7.16
N PHE A 232 9.20 -4.55 -8.44
CA PHE A 232 7.92 -4.81 -9.06
C PHE A 232 8.01 -6.09 -9.88
N LEU A 233 7.28 -7.12 -9.47
CA LEU A 233 7.36 -8.47 -10.03
C LEU A 233 6.31 -8.74 -11.11
N ALA A 234 5.19 -8.00 -11.11
CA ALA A 234 4.06 -8.19 -12.01
C ALA A 234 4.27 -7.59 -13.42
N GLY A 235 5.49 -7.20 -13.78
CA GLY A 235 5.80 -6.69 -15.12
C GLY A 235 5.82 -7.81 -16.16
N THR A 236 5.27 -7.54 -17.36
CA THR A 236 5.30 -8.49 -18.51
C THR A 236 6.72 -8.82 -18.95
N ASP A 237 7.64 -7.88 -18.77
CA ASP A 237 9.05 -8.00 -19.19
C ASP A 237 9.97 -8.52 -18.06
N GLY A 238 9.36 -9.01 -16.96
CA GLY A 238 10.04 -9.52 -15.77
C GLY A 238 10.18 -8.50 -14.64
N PRO A 239 10.94 -8.84 -13.57
CA PRO A 239 11.11 -8.00 -12.42
C PRO A 239 11.74 -6.64 -12.76
N ARG A 240 11.19 -5.56 -12.24
CA ARG A 240 11.69 -4.20 -12.41
C ARG A 240 12.06 -3.61 -11.06
N ARG A 241 13.22 -2.96 -10.99
CA ARG A 241 13.60 -2.18 -9.80
C ARG A 241 12.65 -1.01 -9.63
N THR A 242 12.30 -0.74 -8.39
CA THR A 242 11.53 0.41 -7.96
C THR A 242 12.01 0.84 -6.57
N VAL A 243 11.28 1.72 -5.92
CA VAL A 243 11.52 2.17 -4.54
C VAL A 243 10.26 2.02 -3.71
N GLN A 244 10.44 2.00 -2.40
CA GLN A 244 9.37 2.06 -1.42
C GLN A 244 9.62 3.19 -0.44
N ILE A 245 8.56 3.80 0.07
CA ILE A 245 8.59 4.68 1.23
C ILE A 245 8.45 3.80 2.46
N VAL A 246 9.29 4.01 3.47
CA VAL A 246 9.22 3.25 4.72
C VAL A 246 9.23 4.21 5.91
N ILE A 247 8.33 3.97 6.87
CA ILE A 247 8.31 4.62 8.17
C ILE A 247 8.65 3.57 9.22
N TYR A 248 9.71 3.78 9.96
CA TYR A 248 10.12 2.93 11.08
C TYR A 248 9.67 3.50 12.41
N GLY A 249 9.42 2.64 13.37
CA GLY A 249 9.11 3.04 14.74
C GLY A 249 8.93 1.85 15.67
N ARG A 250 8.50 2.16 16.89
CA ARG A 250 8.20 1.15 17.92
C ARG A 250 6.73 1.14 18.27
N VAL A 251 6.19 -0.03 18.49
CA VAL A 251 4.79 -0.21 18.89
C VAL A 251 4.57 0.44 20.24
N GLY A 252 3.55 1.31 20.33
CA GLY A 252 3.22 2.01 21.56
C GLY A 252 3.72 3.44 21.63
N GLU A 253 4.73 3.83 20.83
CA GLU A 253 5.25 5.20 20.77
C GLU A 253 5.63 5.58 19.33
N PRO A 254 4.84 6.41 18.64
CA PRO A 254 3.54 6.98 19.03
C PRO A 254 2.41 5.95 19.02
N ALA A 255 1.29 6.25 19.68
CA ALA A 255 0.12 5.38 19.69
C ALA A 255 -0.49 5.16 18.28
N ALA A 256 -0.24 6.10 17.36
CA ALA A 256 -0.66 6.02 15.96
C ALA A 256 0.32 6.79 15.08
N VAL A 257 0.54 6.28 13.87
CA VAL A 257 1.39 6.90 12.84
C VAL A 257 0.51 7.44 11.73
N ARG A 258 0.53 8.77 11.56
CA ARG A 258 -0.26 9.46 10.52
C ARG A 258 0.60 9.76 9.32
N TRP A 259 0.00 9.53 8.15
CA TRP A 259 0.61 9.79 6.86
C TRP A 259 -0.43 10.28 5.85
N SER A 260 0.03 10.90 4.78
CA SER A 260 -0.88 11.37 3.73
C SER A 260 -0.21 11.37 2.36
N PHE A 261 -1.05 11.24 1.31
CA PHE A 261 -0.69 11.52 -0.06
C PHE A 261 -1.53 12.71 -0.53
N ARG A 262 -0.90 13.72 -1.15
CA ARG A 262 -1.54 14.93 -1.66
C ARG A 262 -1.16 15.18 -3.09
N HIS A 263 -2.16 15.36 -3.96
CA HIS A 263 -1.95 15.84 -5.32
C HIS A 263 -1.63 17.34 -5.29
N THR A 264 -0.54 17.72 -5.94
CA THR A 264 -0.17 19.13 -6.13
C THR A 264 -0.49 19.49 -7.57
N PRO A 265 -1.50 20.33 -7.83
CA PRO A 265 -1.78 20.77 -9.19
C PRO A 265 -0.54 21.46 -9.77
N PRO A 266 -0.27 21.28 -11.08
CA PRO A 266 0.81 22.02 -11.73
C PRO A 266 0.58 23.52 -11.49
N ALA A 267 1.64 24.25 -11.14
CA ALA A 267 1.56 25.70 -10.97
C ALA A 267 0.90 26.26 -12.24
N ALA A 268 -0.22 26.98 -12.09
CA ALA A 268 -0.84 27.69 -13.21
C ALA A 268 0.30 28.42 -13.91
N ALA A 269 0.43 28.25 -15.23
CA ALA A 269 1.48 28.88 -16.02
C ALA A 269 1.44 30.39 -15.73
N GLY A 270 2.21 30.77 -14.71
CA GLY A 270 2.15 32.07 -14.08
C GLY A 270 2.56 33.12 -15.06
N SER A 271 1.79 34.16 -15.12
CA SER A 271 2.18 35.49 -15.56
C SER A 271 3.70 35.65 -15.37
N ARG A 272 4.44 35.72 -16.50
CA ARG A 272 5.79 36.26 -16.50
C ARG A 272 5.76 37.53 -15.63
N PRO A 273 6.65 37.69 -14.67
CA PRO A 273 6.79 38.97 -14.01
C PRO A 273 7.01 39.97 -15.14
N ASP A 274 6.15 41.02 -15.21
CA ASP A 274 6.31 42.16 -16.07
C ASP A 274 7.79 42.58 -15.97
N ARG A 275 8.47 42.61 -17.10
CA ARG A 275 9.82 43.18 -17.19
C ARG A 275 9.69 44.61 -16.67
N ALA A 276 10.13 44.81 -15.42
CA ALA A 276 10.31 46.16 -14.90
C ALA A 276 11.03 46.98 -15.96
N HIS A 277 10.43 48.09 -16.33
CA HIS A 277 11.01 49.14 -17.17
C HIS A 277 12.45 49.41 -16.69
N GLU A 278 13.39 49.08 -17.51
CA GLU A 278 14.79 49.55 -17.35
C GLU A 278 14.75 51.07 -17.44
N PRO A 279 15.22 51.82 -16.46
CA PRO A 279 15.31 53.28 -16.56
C PRO A 279 16.35 53.64 -17.61
N GLU A 280 15.94 54.37 -18.67
CA GLU A 280 16.85 55.01 -19.59
C GLU A 280 17.82 55.96 -18.84
N LEU A 281 19.10 55.70 -18.95
CA LEU A 281 20.14 56.61 -18.46
C LEU A 281 20.18 57.84 -19.37
N PRO A 282 20.12 59.09 -18.84
CA PRO A 282 20.31 60.27 -19.62
C PRO A 282 21.76 60.39 -20.09
N LEU A 283 21.94 60.74 -21.35
CA LEU A 283 23.21 61.10 -22.02
C LEU A 283 23.78 62.40 -21.43
#